data_72f221e147e880be5b35f2b01cad4e7f
#
_entry.id   72f221e147e880be5b35f2b01cad4e7f
#
_cell.length_a   1.000
_cell.length_b   1.000
_cell.length_c   1.000
_cell.angle_alpha   90.00
_cell.angle_beta   90.00
_cell.angle_gamma   90.00
#
_symmetry.space_group_name_H-M   'P 1'
#
loop_
_entity.id
_entity.type
_entity.pdbx_description
1 polymer ?
#
loop_
_entity_poly.entity_id
_entity_poly.type
_entity_poly.pdbx_seq_one_letter_code
_entity_poly.pdbx_strand_id
1 'polypeptide(L)'
;MKKVVLLLTCLLTTSFLFAQSISGTVKDSDGNPLAGANVEVVGTGQGSSSDASGSYMITGVTPGLIWVKASYIGHKTQKLSVMVSAAGANLYFSLAISAVAGEGVYVTGTRAAGRTAMKSPTPIDGFDDMVLRRQGNGDLTETLKNQVPSFNATPLTGDGSAFVRSTSMRGLPSDNVLVLTNSKRRHRSALIAHFGSAMNVGAQGSDIGMIPSIAIKRLEVLRDGASAQYGSDAIAGVMNLILKDNAEGVEFQVTNGTWMTAPNGRGGEADVTAAANIGMPLSDNGFLNVSAEYSVRPELSRGTQHLSANDGYKGWDTSWGTDDKDNVDNWQTAMNWGRPENNGFRSVWNAGLQVSDNVEAYSFGNYADTYGEYSFFLRDEGKSGALTAIPLNPNDPSAGDFSWGDTYPLGFTPRLEGHGTDFSSVTGVRGENLGGFGVNYDFSTSYGTHYLHYYLRNSLNLSWGPNSPHNFEIGDLQQEETNWNADFIYPMGDLNVAFGAEWREEKYIMYEGQKESWMPGPWATVHTLYDSAAGANYG
;
A
#
# COMPACT_ATOMS: atom_id res chain seq x y z
N MET A 1 -17.84 -77.00 24.28
CA MET A 1 -16.71 -76.98 23.30
C MET A 1 -16.90 -75.95 22.17
N LYS A 2 -18.10 -75.72 21.59
CA LYS A 2 -18.28 -74.72 20.53
C LYS A 2 -18.07 -73.24 20.93
N LYS A 3 -18.27 -72.86 22.19
CA LYS A 3 -18.06 -71.49 22.68
C LYS A 3 -16.58 -71.14 22.97
N VAL A 4 -15.75 -72.14 23.24
CA VAL A 4 -14.31 -71.98 23.50
C VAL A 4 -13.52 -71.83 22.21
N VAL A 5 -13.98 -72.52 21.15
CA VAL A 5 -13.36 -72.40 19.80
C VAL A 5 -13.63 -71.02 19.18
N LEU A 6 -14.83 -70.43 19.44
CA LEU A 6 -15.17 -69.07 18.96
C LEU A 6 -14.36 -67.99 19.66
N LEU A 7 -14.01 -68.15 20.94
CA LEU A 7 -13.16 -67.22 21.70
C LEU A 7 -11.67 -67.30 21.25
N LEU A 8 -11.19 -68.50 20.92
CA LEU A 8 -9.83 -68.68 20.42
C LEU A 8 -9.68 -68.16 18.98
N THR A 9 -10.74 -68.23 18.15
CA THR A 9 -10.69 -67.66 16.79
C THR A 9 -10.75 -66.13 16.80
N CYS A 10 -11.44 -65.50 17.75
CA CYS A 10 -11.40 -64.04 17.94
C CYS A 10 -10.08 -63.54 18.53
N LEU A 11 -9.30 -64.35 19.25
CA LEU A 11 -7.99 -63.96 19.78
C LEU A 11 -6.87 -64.10 18.74
N LEU A 12 -7.09 -64.82 17.65
CA LEU A 12 -6.08 -65.04 16.59
C LEU A 12 -6.24 -64.11 15.40
N THR A 13 -7.25 -63.24 15.39
CA THR A 13 -7.41 -62.16 14.38
C THR A 13 -7.03 -60.77 14.91
N THR A 14 -6.18 -60.67 15.94
CA THR A 14 -5.42 -59.46 16.13
C THR A 14 -4.42 -59.35 14.98
N SER A 15 -4.91 -58.79 13.91
CA SER A 15 -4.05 -58.31 12.82
C SER A 15 -3.01 -57.41 13.49
N PHE A 16 -1.74 -57.84 13.43
CA PHE A 16 -0.61 -56.94 13.67
C PHE A 16 -0.73 -55.82 12.64
N LEU A 17 -1.43 -54.77 12.99
CA LEU A 17 -1.27 -53.48 12.34
C LEU A 17 0.18 -53.10 12.60
N PHE A 18 1.09 -53.55 11.73
CA PHE A 18 2.41 -52.96 11.66
C PHE A 18 2.21 -51.47 11.32
N ALA A 19 2.26 -50.66 12.32
CA ALA A 19 2.25 -49.23 12.13
C ALA A 19 3.52 -48.92 11.33
N GLN A 20 3.36 -48.67 10.01
CA GLN A 20 4.47 -48.26 9.17
C GLN A 20 5.02 -46.96 9.71
N SER A 21 6.33 -46.86 9.71
CA SER A 21 7.03 -45.68 10.22
C SER A 21 7.95 -45.09 9.17
N ILE A 22 8.12 -43.79 9.24
CA ILE A 22 9.20 -43.09 8.57
C ILE A 22 10.20 -42.70 9.63
N SER A 23 11.45 -43.07 9.46
CA SER A 23 12.54 -42.70 10.35
C SER A 23 13.70 -42.05 9.56
N GLY A 24 14.51 -41.27 10.23
CA GLY A 24 15.65 -40.64 9.61
C GLY A 24 16.31 -39.63 10.51
N THR A 25 17.12 -38.76 9.93
CA THR A 25 17.78 -37.68 10.64
C THR A 25 17.58 -36.34 9.95
N VAL A 26 17.54 -35.29 10.75
CA VAL A 26 17.55 -33.91 10.28
C VAL A 26 18.87 -33.29 10.69
N LYS A 27 19.64 -32.78 9.73
CA LYS A 27 20.92 -32.13 9.91
C LYS A 27 20.95 -30.77 9.23
N ASP A 28 21.90 -29.91 9.59
CA ASP A 28 22.21 -28.70 8.82
C ASP A 28 23.09 -29.02 7.60
N SER A 29 23.40 -27.99 6.80
CA SER A 29 24.30 -28.12 5.63
C SER A 29 25.72 -28.50 5.99
N ASP A 30 26.15 -28.26 7.22
CA ASP A 30 27.49 -28.59 7.73
C ASP A 30 27.55 -30.01 8.35
N GLY A 31 26.41 -30.72 8.38
CA GLY A 31 26.27 -32.07 8.87
C GLY A 31 25.98 -32.17 10.39
N ASN A 32 25.78 -31.06 11.09
CA ASN A 32 25.43 -31.07 12.51
C ASN A 32 23.98 -31.49 12.72
N PRO A 33 23.65 -32.28 13.74
CA PRO A 33 22.30 -32.69 14.02
C PRO A 33 21.46 -31.52 14.52
N LEU A 34 20.19 -31.42 14.01
CA LEU A 34 19.24 -30.41 14.42
C LEU A 34 18.23 -31.04 15.40
N ALA A 35 18.42 -30.78 16.70
CA ALA A 35 17.52 -31.24 17.75
C ALA A 35 16.25 -30.37 17.85
N GLY A 36 15.06 -31.00 17.88
CA GLY A 36 13.78 -30.29 17.93
C GLY A 36 13.28 -29.82 16.55
N ALA A 37 13.85 -30.29 15.46
CA ALA A 37 13.31 -30.03 14.13
C ALA A 37 11.94 -30.70 13.98
N ASN A 38 10.96 -29.98 13.47
CA ASN A 38 9.61 -30.52 13.23
C ASN A 38 9.59 -31.24 11.87
N VAL A 39 9.18 -32.50 11.88
CA VAL A 39 9.02 -33.34 10.68
C VAL A 39 7.58 -33.80 10.59
N GLU A 40 6.89 -33.45 9.51
CA GLU A 40 5.48 -33.74 9.33
C GLU A 40 5.15 -34.33 7.97
N VAL A 41 4.14 -35.22 7.93
CA VAL A 41 3.56 -35.75 6.68
C VAL A 41 2.58 -34.73 6.16
N VAL A 42 2.85 -34.20 4.96
CA VAL A 42 2.06 -33.14 4.36
C VAL A 42 0.61 -33.56 4.17
N GLY A 43 -0.30 -32.74 4.67
CA GLY A 43 -1.76 -32.96 4.51
C GLY A 43 -2.40 -33.93 5.50
N THR A 44 -1.67 -34.49 6.49
CA THR A 44 -2.24 -35.49 7.42
C THR A 44 -2.24 -35.05 8.90
N GLY A 45 -1.48 -34.04 9.28
CA GLY A 45 -1.26 -33.65 10.66
C GLY A 45 -0.39 -34.63 11.48
N GLN A 46 0.13 -35.69 10.87
CA GLN A 46 1.06 -36.63 11.50
C GLN A 46 2.48 -36.06 11.46
N GLY A 47 3.21 -36.08 12.57
CA GLY A 47 4.56 -35.57 12.64
C GLY A 47 5.29 -36.00 13.91
N SER A 48 6.57 -35.66 13.97
CA SER A 48 7.45 -35.91 15.11
C SER A 48 8.53 -34.83 15.16
N SER A 49 9.04 -34.53 16.36
CA SER A 49 10.23 -33.70 16.51
C SER A 49 11.48 -34.58 16.55
N SER A 50 12.60 -34.08 16.02
CA SER A 50 13.89 -34.75 16.12
C SER A 50 14.47 -34.67 17.53
N ASP A 51 15.20 -35.73 17.94
CA ASP A 51 15.90 -35.81 19.22
C ASP A 51 17.26 -35.08 19.22
N ALA A 52 18.01 -35.20 20.29
CA ALA A 52 19.32 -34.57 20.45
C ALA A 52 20.37 -35.01 19.39
N SER A 53 20.19 -36.17 18.75
CA SER A 53 21.02 -36.68 17.66
C SER A 53 20.49 -36.27 16.27
N GLY A 54 19.41 -35.47 16.22
CA GLY A 54 18.69 -35.12 14.99
C GLY A 54 17.78 -36.23 14.49
N SER A 55 17.66 -37.37 15.19
CA SER A 55 16.86 -38.50 14.74
C SER A 55 15.38 -38.30 14.99
N TYR A 56 14.53 -38.76 14.07
CA TYR A 56 13.07 -38.68 14.20
C TYR A 56 12.38 -39.98 13.76
N MET A 57 11.15 -40.20 14.22
CA MET A 57 10.30 -41.30 13.82
C MET A 57 8.83 -40.86 13.80
N ILE A 58 8.17 -41.05 12.67
CA ILE A 58 6.71 -40.83 12.49
C ILE A 58 6.08 -42.22 12.32
N THR A 59 5.14 -42.56 13.20
CA THR A 59 4.45 -43.86 13.20
C THR A 59 3.02 -43.74 12.68
N GLY A 60 2.45 -44.84 12.20
CA GLY A 60 1.07 -44.87 11.73
C GLY A 60 0.88 -44.32 10.31
N VAL A 61 1.95 -44.25 9.54
CA VAL A 61 1.92 -43.68 8.20
C VAL A 61 1.31 -44.69 7.19
N THR A 62 0.45 -44.21 6.31
CA THR A 62 -0.16 -45.05 5.27
C THR A 62 0.85 -45.40 4.18
N PRO A 63 0.94 -46.67 3.71
CA PRO A 63 1.83 -47.04 2.63
C PRO A 63 1.52 -46.29 1.32
N GLY A 64 2.55 -45.95 0.56
CA GLY A 64 2.45 -45.23 -0.69
C GLY A 64 3.50 -44.13 -0.85
N LEU A 65 3.42 -43.39 -1.96
CA LEU A 65 4.24 -42.21 -2.16
C LEU A 65 3.66 -41.04 -1.33
N ILE A 66 4.45 -40.57 -0.37
CA ILE A 66 4.03 -39.48 0.50
C ILE A 66 5.08 -38.37 0.52
N TRP A 67 4.62 -37.17 0.79
CA TRP A 67 5.47 -36.01 0.98
C TRP A 67 5.68 -35.73 2.47
N VAL A 68 6.92 -35.54 2.85
CA VAL A 68 7.32 -35.22 4.23
C VAL A 68 8.04 -33.89 4.21
N LYS A 69 7.71 -33.01 5.15
CA LYS A 69 8.28 -31.69 5.29
C LYS A 69 9.07 -31.64 6.60
N ALA A 70 10.32 -31.19 6.55
CA ALA A 70 11.12 -30.90 7.74
C ALA A 70 11.36 -29.39 7.85
N SER A 71 11.18 -28.83 9.05
CA SER A 71 11.41 -27.43 9.36
C SER A 71 12.12 -27.27 10.70
N TYR A 72 13.00 -26.30 10.77
CA TYR A 72 13.73 -25.95 12.00
C TYR A 72 13.98 -24.44 12.03
N ILE A 73 13.90 -23.85 13.22
CA ILE A 73 14.15 -22.42 13.39
C ILE A 73 15.56 -22.15 12.87
N GLY A 74 15.68 -21.20 11.94
CA GLY A 74 16.95 -20.87 11.35
C GLY A 74 17.36 -21.61 10.11
N HIS A 75 16.51 -22.42 9.57
CA HIS A 75 16.85 -23.24 8.42
C HIS A 75 15.72 -23.19 7.38
N LYS A 76 16.09 -23.33 6.11
CA LYS A 76 15.12 -23.46 5.01
C LYS A 76 14.34 -24.75 5.18
N THR A 77 13.03 -24.66 5.16
CA THR A 77 12.15 -25.82 5.14
C THR A 77 12.44 -26.68 3.90
N GLN A 78 12.56 -27.99 4.09
CA GLN A 78 12.77 -28.94 2.98
C GLN A 78 11.59 -29.89 2.91
N LYS A 79 11.11 -30.19 1.69
CA LYS A 79 10.02 -31.11 1.40
C LYS A 79 10.56 -32.20 0.46
N LEU A 80 10.46 -33.46 0.88
CA LEU A 80 10.93 -34.61 0.12
C LEU A 80 9.82 -35.65 0.02
N SER A 81 9.78 -36.37 -1.10
CA SER A 81 8.88 -37.51 -1.25
C SER A 81 9.59 -38.83 -0.91
N VAL A 82 8.85 -39.76 -0.33
CA VAL A 82 9.34 -41.09 -0.02
C VAL A 82 8.26 -42.15 -0.25
N MET A 83 8.67 -43.30 -0.80
CA MET A 83 7.78 -44.46 -0.96
C MET A 83 7.81 -45.25 0.36
N VAL A 84 6.70 -45.24 1.09
CA VAL A 84 6.53 -46.00 2.32
C VAL A 84 6.02 -47.41 1.99
N SER A 85 6.84 -48.42 2.28
CA SER A 85 6.51 -49.84 2.14
C SER A 85 5.90 -50.39 3.44
N ALA A 86 5.48 -51.68 3.43
CA ALA A 86 5.04 -52.36 4.66
C ALA A 86 6.15 -52.47 5.74
N ALA A 87 7.42 -52.35 5.35
CA ALA A 87 8.57 -52.32 6.26
C ALA A 87 8.93 -50.91 6.76
N GLY A 88 8.15 -49.88 6.37
CA GLY A 88 8.47 -48.45 6.63
C GLY A 88 9.38 -47.83 5.55
N ALA A 89 9.92 -46.68 5.85
CA ALA A 89 10.85 -45.94 5.00
C ALA A 89 11.86 -45.14 5.81
N ASN A 90 13.04 -44.88 5.21
CA ASN A 90 14.02 -43.96 5.76
C ASN A 90 14.09 -42.71 4.90
N LEU A 91 14.10 -41.52 5.55
CA LEU A 91 14.19 -40.25 4.87
C LEU A 91 15.07 -39.29 5.66
N TYR A 92 16.04 -38.69 4.99
CA TYR A 92 17.08 -37.85 5.59
C TYR A 92 16.94 -36.43 5.07
N PHE A 93 17.00 -35.45 5.98
CA PHE A 93 16.93 -34.04 5.65
C PHE A 93 18.26 -33.35 5.92
N SER A 94 18.68 -32.51 4.99
CA SER A 94 19.80 -31.58 5.18
C SER A 94 19.25 -30.17 4.96
N LEU A 95 18.97 -29.47 6.07
CA LEU A 95 18.37 -28.15 6.04
C LEU A 95 19.47 -27.10 5.89
N ALA A 96 19.47 -26.38 4.78
CA ALA A 96 20.33 -25.23 4.62
C ALA A 96 19.98 -24.16 5.67
N ILE A 97 21.02 -23.53 6.25
CA ILE A 97 20.83 -22.39 7.14
C ILE A 97 20.05 -21.33 6.36
N SER A 98 18.89 -20.99 6.87
CA SER A 98 18.17 -19.80 6.45
C SER A 98 18.50 -18.72 7.45
N ALA A 99 18.90 -17.55 7.00
CA ALA A 99 19.01 -16.41 7.90
C ALA A 99 17.69 -16.24 8.64
N VAL A 100 17.73 -16.45 9.92
CA VAL A 100 16.58 -16.81 10.77
C VAL A 100 15.62 -15.65 10.99
N ALA A 101 14.37 -16.00 11.15
CA ALA A 101 13.35 -15.25 11.92
C ALA A 101 13.81 -14.98 13.38
N GLY A 102 14.75 -14.09 13.55
CA GLY A 102 15.32 -13.60 14.80
C GLY A 102 16.02 -12.28 14.53
N GLU A 103 16.74 -12.24 13.42
CA GLU A 103 17.26 -11.01 12.82
C GLU A 103 16.96 -11.07 11.32
N GLY A 104 15.93 -10.32 10.87
CA GLY A 104 15.62 -10.23 9.44
C GLY A 104 16.85 -9.82 8.62
N VAL A 105 17.09 -10.51 7.51
CA VAL A 105 18.06 -10.04 6.51
C VAL A 105 17.45 -8.86 5.80
N TYR A 106 18.09 -7.71 5.89
CA TYR A 106 17.65 -6.48 5.27
C TYR A 106 18.44 -6.23 3.99
N VAL A 107 17.74 -5.86 2.94
CA VAL A 107 18.34 -5.54 1.64
C VAL A 107 18.57 -4.04 1.47
N THR A 108 17.88 -3.23 2.25
CA THR A 108 18.02 -1.77 2.21
C THR A 108 19.31 -1.32 2.89
N GLY A 109 19.99 -0.35 2.31
CA GLY A 109 21.22 0.23 2.87
C GLY A 109 22.47 -0.61 2.67
N THR A 110 22.40 -1.73 1.94
CA THR A 110 23.58 -2.55 1.62
C THR A 110 23.44 -3.25 0.27
N ARG A 111 24.56 -3.45 -0.40
CA ARG A 111 24.67 -4.34 -1.57
C ARG A 111 25.33 -5.69 -1.22
N ALA A 112 25.64 -5.91 0.07
CA ALA A 112 26.15 -7.18 0.57
C ALA A 112 24.98 -8.11 0.93
N ALA A 113 25.02 -9.35 0.47
CA ALA A 113 24.03 -10.35 0.81
C ALA A 113 24.05 -10.69 2.31
N GLY A 114 22.89 -10.93 2.91
CA GLY A 114 22.76 -11.49 4.24
C GLY A 114 23.05 -10.56 5.41
N ARG A 115 22.98 -9.23 5.24
CA ARG A 115 23.20 -8.30 6.35
C ARG A 115 21.97 -8.20 7.26
N THR A 116 22.17 -8.26 8.57
CA THR A 116 21.13 -8.03 9.58
C THR A 116 21.08 -6.55 10.00
N ALA A 117 19.96 -6.10 10.58
CA ALA A 117 19.79 -4.73 11.08
C ALA A 117 20.92 -4.33 12.06
N MET A 118 21.32 -5.23 12.95
CA MET A 118 22.38 -4.99 13.95
C MET A 118 23.77 -4.82 13.32
N LYS A 119 24.01 -5.34 12.13
CA LYS A 119 25.25 -5.19 11.37
C LYS A 119 25.22 -4.03 10.38
N SER A 120 24.11 -3.31 10.28
CA SER A 120 24.01 -2.13 9.42
C SER A 120 24.68 -0.93 10.10
N PRO A 121 25.51 -0.14 9.39
CA PRO A 121 26.08 1.09 9.94
C PRO A 121 25.02 2.20 10.11
N THR A 122 23.85 2.04 9.50
CA THR A 122 22.72 2.98 9.57
C THR A 122 21.52 2.27 10.18
N PRO A 123 20.66 2.98 10.96
CA PRO A 123 19.50 2.38 11.60
C PRO A 123 18.47 1.99 10.55
N ILE A 124 18.15 0.68 10.48
CA ILE A 124 17.10 0.12 9.64
C ILE A 124 16.04 -0.49 10.54
N ASP A 125 14.81 -0.05 10.41
CA ASP A 125 13.66 -0.68 11.04
C ASP A 125 13.02 -1.66 10.06
N GLY A 126 12.68 -2.84 10.54
CA GLY A 126 11.96 -3.86 9.77
C GLY A 126 10.63 -4.20 10.42
N PHE A 127 9.59 -4.21 9.61
CA PHE A 127 8.23 -4.52 10.04
C PHE A 127 7.71 -5.67 9.20
N ASP A 128 7.56 -6.84 9.83
CA ASP A 128 6.98 -8.01 9.19
C ASP A 128 5.47 -7.86 8.99
N ASP A 129 4.90 -8.66 8.11
CA ASP A 129 3.47 -8.67 7.78
C ASP A 129 2.56 -8.77 9.02
N MET A 130 2.95 -9.54 10.03
CA MET A 130 2.20 -9.63 11.28
C MET A 130 2.15 -8.31 12.05
N VAL A 131 3.23 -7.53 12.06
CA VAL A 131 3.27 -6.22 12.72
C VAL A 131 2.37 -5.24 11.98
N LEU A 132 2.42 -5.25 10.65
CA LEU A 132 1.59 -4.39 9.80
C LEU A 132 0.09 -4.68 9.98
N ARG A 133 -0.29 -5.96 10.13
CA ARG A 133 -1.70 -6.38 10.27
C ARG A 133 -2.28 -6.22 11.67
N ARG A 134 -1.47 -6.34 12.72
CA ARG A 134 -1.94 -6.23 14.14
C ARG A 134 -2.47 -4.85 14.52
N GLN A 135 -2.20 -3.84 13.72
CA GLN A 135 -2.68 -2.47 13.98
C GLN A 135 -4.21 -2.33 13.80
N GLY A 136 -4.88 -3.32 13.22
CA GLY A 136 -6.34 -3.29 13.01
C GLY A 136 -6.80 -2.21 12.04
N ASN A 137 -5.87 -1.56 11.37
CA ASN A 137 -6.14 -0.54 10.37
C ASN A 137 -5.72 -1.06 8.99
N GLY A 138 -6.63 -1.00 8.01
CA GLY A 138 -6.32 -1.39 6.63
C GLY A 138 -5.43 -0.38 5.88
N ASP A 139 -5.16 0.79 6.47
CA ASP A 139 -4.33 1.82 5.85
C ASP A 139 -2.86 1.65 6.25
N LEU A 140 -2.00 1.40 5.26
CA LEU A 140 -0.57 1.26 5.46
C LEU A 140 0.06 2.52 6.08
N THR A 141 -0.40 3.70 5.68
CA THR A 141 0.17 4.96 6.17
C THR A 141 -0.14 5.21 7.64
N GLU A 142 -1.34 4.87 8.10
CA GLU A 142 -1.70 4.96 9.51
C GLU A 142 -0.91 3.94 10.35
N THR A 143 -0.67 2.74 9.80
CA THR A 143 0.19 1.75 10.43
C THR A 143 1.62 2.28 10.60
N LEU A 144 2.19 2.86 9.55
CA LEU A 144 3.54 3.43 9.55
C LEU A 144 3.69 4.60 10.52
N LYS A 145 2.71 5.48 10.57
CA LYS A 145 2.67 6.61 11.50
C LYS A 145 2.81 6.18 12.96
N ASN A 146 2.27 5.02 13.30
CA ASN A 146 2.36 4.47 14.66
C ASN A 146 3.66 3.70 14.93
N GLN A 147 4.32 3.20 13.90
CA GLN A 147 5.49 2.30 14.02
C GLN A 147 6.81 2.99 13.71
N VAL A 148 6.83 3.92 12.76
CA VAL A 148 8.05 4.56 12.30
C VAL A 148 8.19 5.94 12.93
N PRO A 149 9.13 6.14 13.87
CA PRO A 149 9.43 7.46 14.40
C PRO A 149 9.80 8.42 13.26
N SER A 150 9.33 9.64 13.32
CA SER A 150 9.55 10.67 12.29
C SER A 150 8.81 10.51 10.96
N PHE A 151 8.03 9.46 10.76
CA PHE A 151 7.17 9.33 9.60
C PHE A 151 5.92 10.20 9.74
N ASN A 152 5.57 10.91 8.68
CA ASN A 152 4.36 11.71 8.62
C ASN A 152 3.65 11.50 7.28
N ALA A 153 2.41 11.06 7.32
CA ALA A 153 1.49 10.96 6.19
C ALA A 153 0.07 11.07 6.73
N THR A 154 -0.33 12.29 7.08
CA THR A 154 -1.65 12.53 7.65
C THR A 154 -2.60 12.99 6.56
N PRO A 155 -3.67 12.25 6.26
CA PRO A 155 -4.73 12.72 5.39
C PRO A 155 -5.46 13.87 6.07
N LEU A 156 -5.44 15.04 5.45
CA LEU A 156 -6.10 16.24 5.95
C LEU A 156 -7.18 16.70 4.97
N THR A 157 -8.27 17.21 5.51
CA THR A 157 -9.27 17.96 4.77
C THR A 157 -8.64 19.24 4.24
N GLY A 158 -8.89 19.56 2.98
CA GLY A 158 -8.35 20.76 2.32
C GLY A 158 -6.93 20.61 1.79
N ASP A 159 -6.41 19.38 1.73
CA ASP A 159 -5.07 19.08 1.23
C ASP A 159 -5.09 17.91 0.24
N GLY A 160 -4.17 17.88 -0.72
CA GLY A 160 -4.00 16.79 -1.69
C GLY A 160 -3.76 15.41 -1.06
N SER A 161 -3.41 15.34 0.21
CA SER A 161 -3.32 14.07 0.97
C SER A 161 -4.66 13.34 1.12
N ALA A 162 -5.79 13.95 0.74
CA ALA A 162 -7.07 13.27 0.59
C ALA A 162 -7.00 12.19 -0.52
N PHE A 163 -6.24 12.44 -1.58
CA PHE A 163 -6.13 11.59 -2.76
C PHE A 163 -4.86 10.75 -2.78
N VAL A 164 -3.75 11.33 -2.33
CA VAL A 164 -2.41 10.75 -2.42
C VAL A 164 -1.84 10.55 -1.02
N ARG A 165 -1.34 9.36 -0.76
CA ARG A 165 -0.65 8.98 0.49
C ARG A 165 0.86 9.06 0.31
N SER A 166 1.36 10.25 0.06
CA SER A 166 2.79 10.48 0.00
C SER A 166 3.44 10.41 1.38
N THR A 167 4.72 10.11 1.40
CA THR A 167 5.49 9.88 2.62
C THR A 167 6.39 11.08 2.89
N SER A 168 6.43 11.56 4.12
CA SER A 168 7.48 12.47 4.57
C SER A 168 8.16 11.90 5.81
N MET A 169 9.43 12.18 5.97
CA MET A 169 10.22 11.72 7.10
C MET A 169 11.12 12.83 7.62
N ARG A 170 11.32 12.87 8.96
CA ARG A 170 12.22 13.82 9.60
C ARG A 170 11.88 15.28 9.32
N GLY A 171 10.62 15.58 9.02
CA GLY A 171 10.15 16.92 8.68
C GLY A 171 10.56 17.41 7.29
N LEU A 172 11.14 16.54 6.46
CA LEU A 172 11.53 16.86 5.08
C LEU A 172 10.38 16.52 4.10
N PRO A 173 10.32 17.18 2.93
CA PRO A 173 9.34 16.92 1.89
C PRO A 173 9.32 15.47 1.42
N SER A 174 8.19 15.06 0.85
CA SER A 174 7.96 13.68 0.41
C SER A 174 8.84 13.23 -0.76
N ASP A 175 9.32 14.15 -1.57
CA ASP A 175 10.29 13.91 -2.65
C ASP A 175 11.72 13.63 -2.16
N ASN A 176 11.98 13.85 -0.86
CA ASN A 176 13.24 13.47 -0.21
C ASN A 176 13.21 12.09 0.44
N VAL A 177 12.11 11.35 0.31
CA VAL A 177 11.97 9.96 0.76
C VAL A 177 11.89 9.04 -0.45
N LEU A 178 12.92 8.22 -0.63
CA LEU A 178 12.92 7.22 -1.70
C LEU A 178 12.02 6.05 -1.33
N VAL A 179 11.04 5.76 -2.17
CA VAL A 179 10.20 4.57 -2.04
C VAL A 179 10.63 3.52 -3.07
N LEU A 180 10.85 2.31 -2.58
CA LEU A 180 11.20 1.13 -3.38
C LEU A 180 10.12 0.05 -3.23
N THR A 181 9.92 -0.73 -4.27
CA THR A 181 9.19 -2.00 -4.23
C THR A 181 10.14 -3.10 -4.69
N ASN A 182 10.35 -4.14 -3.87
CA ASN A 182 11.35 -5.18 -4.12
C ASN A 182 12.71 -4.61 -4.55
N SER A 183 13.15 -3.52 -3.89
CA SER A 183 14.41 -2.81 -4.13
C SER A 183 14.51 -2.06 -5.48
N LYS A 184 13.43 -1.97 -6.24
CA LYS A 184 13.36 -1.12 -7.44
C LYS A 184 12.54 0.13 -7.16
N ARG A 185 12.95 1.26 -7.75
CA ARG A 185 12.32 2.57 -7.56
C ARG A 185 10.83 2.54 -7.94
N ARG A 186 9.99 3.07 -7.07
CA ARG A 186 8.59 3.34 -7.36
C ARG A 186 8.45 4.73 -7.98
N HIS A 187 7.60 4.85 -8.99
CA HIS A 187 7.29 6.12 -9.63
C HIS A 187 6.61 7.10 -8.65
N ARG A 188 6.65 8.37 -8.98
CA ARG A 188 5.99 9.45 -8.23
C ARG A 188 4.50 9.49 -8.55
N SER A 189 3.73 10.10 -7.65
CA SER A 189 2.32 10.42 -7.90
C SER A 189 2.18 11.60 -8.85
N ALA A 190 1.03 11.78 -9.48
CA ALA A 190 0.74 12.94 -10.31
C ALA A 190 0.53 14.23 -9.50
N LEU A 191 0.31 14.13 -8.19
CA LEU A 191 0.08 15.29 -7.35
C LEU A 191 1.37 16.00 -7.00
N ILE A 192 1.48 17.26 -7.42
CA ILE A 192 2.42 18.24 -6.85
C ILE A 192 1.65 19.08 -5.84
N ALA A 193 2.12 19.12 -4.60
CA ALA A 193 1.46 19.87 -3.54
C ALA A 193 1.48 21.38 -3.83
N HIS A 194 0.31 22.00 -3.91
CA HIS A 194 0.19 23.46 -4.11
C HIS A 194 -0.03 24.21 -2.82
N PHE A 195 -0.72 23.59 -1.88
CA PHE A 195 -0.89 24.08 -0.51
C PHE A 195 -0.86 22.93 0.45
N GLY A 196 -0.92 23.31 1.71
CA GLY A 196 -1.24 22.38 2.74
C GLY A 196 -0.14 22.14 3.73
N SER A 197 -0.59 21.76 4.90
CA SER A 197 0.27 21.47 6.05
C SER A 197 0.71 20.01 6.10
N ALA A 198 0.04 19.12 5.36
CA ALA A 198 0.38 17.69 5.33
C ALA A 198 1.44 17.36 4.29
N MET A 199 1.49 18.14 3.22
CA MET A 199 2.48 18.01 2.15
C MET A 199 3.17 19.35 1.96
N ASN A 200 4.50 19.37 1.92
CA ASN A 200 5.24 20.59 1.68
C ASN A 200 4.97 21.11 0.27
N VAL A 201 4.75 22.43 0.15
CA VAL A 201 4.46 23.08 -1.13
C VAL A 201 5.58 22.79 -2.14
N GLY A 202 5.20 22.37 -3.34
CA GLY A 202 6.12 21.96 -4.40
C GLY A 202 6.59 20.51 -4.32
N ALA A 203 6.27 19.76 -3.25
CA ALA A 203 6.67 18.38 -3.11
C ALA A 203 5.85 17.44 -3.99
N GLN A 204 6.51 16.41 -4.54
CA GLN A 204 5.92 15.36 -5.35
C GLN A 204 6.50 14.00 -4.92
N GLY A 205 5.82 13.28 -4.06
CA GLY A 205 6.26 11.97 -3.57
C GLY A 205 5.55 10.80 -4.25
N SER A 206 6.05 9.60 -4.00
CA SER A 206 5.36 8.36 -4.40
C SER A 206 4.13 8.13 -3.53
N ASP A 207 3.05 7.59 -4.10
CA ASP A 207 1.87 7.17 -3.35
C ASP A 207 1.99 5.72 -2.88
N ILE A 208 2.18 5.52 -1.58
CA ILE A 208 2.22 4.18 -0.98
C ILE A 208 0.83 3.62 -0.69
N GLY A 209 -0.20 4.47 -0.69
CA GLY A 209 -1.60 4.05 -0.51
C GLY A 209 -2.15 3.23 -1.67
N MET A 210 -1.46 3.18 -2.80
CA MET A 210 -1.82 2.37 -3.97
C MET A 210 -1.41 0.91 -3.84
N ILE A 211 -0.65 0.54 -2.80
CA ILE A 211 -0.22 -0.84 -2.53
C ILE A 211 -0.99 -1.39 -1.33
N PRO A 212 -1.74 -2.49 -1.48
CA PRO A 212 -2.49 -3.10 -0.39
C PRO A 212 -1.54 -3.69 0.66
N SER A 213 -1.83 -3.48 1.94
CA SER A 213 -0.99 -3.96 3.04
C SER A 213 -0.84 -5.48 3.07
N ILE A 214 -1.85 -6.21 2.62
CA ILE A 214 -1.83 -7.69 2.54
C ILE A 214 -0.78 -8.22 1.54
N ALA A 215 -0.35 -7.41 0.56
CA ALA A 215 0.69 -7.77 -0.41
C ALA A 215 2.10 -7.74 0.18
N ILE A 216 2.28 -7.06 1.33
CA ILE A 216 3.59 -6.78 1.90
C ILE A 216 4.02 -7.94 2.81
N LYS A 217 5.17 -8.54 2.50
CA LYS A 217 5.86 -9.52 3.33
C LYS A 217 6.63 -8.85 4.45
N ARG A 218 7.30 -7.74 4.12
CA ARG A 218 8.11 -6.94 5.04
C ARG A 218 8.28 -5.52 4.50
N LEU A 219 8.26 -4.56 5.39
CA LEU A 219 8.65 -3.19 5.11
C LEU A 219 9.99 -2.91 5.78
N GLU A 220 10.92 -2.34 5.05
CA GLU A 220 12.21 -1.87 5.54
C GLU A 220 12.27 -0.35 5.46
N VAL A 221 12.63 0.29 6.57
CA VAL A 221 12.75 1.75 6.66
C VAL A 221 14.15 2.12 7.11
N LEU A 222 14.91 2.70 6.21
CA LEU A 222 16.20 3.31 6.51
C LEU A 222 15.95 4.77 6.92
N ARG A 223 16.17 5.09 8.19
CA ARG A 223 15.91 6.41 8.78
C ARG A 223 17.08 7.38 8.71
N ASP A 224 17.92 7.26 7.71
CA ASP A 224 19.06 8.15 7.52
C ASP A 224 19.27 8.46 6.04
N GLY A 225 20.05 9.51 5.75
CA GLY A 225 20.40 9.87 4.39
C GLY A 225 21.21 8.75 3.72
N ALA A 226 20.77 8.35 2.53
CA ALA A 226 21.40 7.30 1.75
C ALA A 226 21.63 7.74 0.29
N SER A 227 21.71 9.03 0.03
CA SER A 227 21.85 9.62 -1.30
C SER A 227 23.11 9.14 -2.04
N ALA A 228 24.18 8.82 -1.32
CA ALA A 228 25.40 8.28 -1.92
C ALA A 228 25.18 6.90 -2.57
N GLN A 229 24.17 6.14 -2.08
CA GLN A 229 23.87 4.80 -2.58
C GLN A 229 22.67 4.78 -3.53
N TYR A 230 21.67 5.65 -3.28
CA TYR A 230 20.36 5.60 -3.93
C TYR A 230 20.02 6.84 -4.75
N GLY A 231 20.88 7.86 -4.77
CA GLY A 231 20.64 9.11 -5.47
C GLY A 231 19.93 10.18 -4.63
N SER A 232 19.58 11.30 -5.27
CA SER A 232 19.12 12.54 -4.63
C SER A 232 17.81 12.42 -3.85
N ASP A 233 16.99 11.42 -4.14
CA ASP A 233 15.68 11.26 -3.50
C ASP A 233 15.78 10.63 -2.10
N ALA A 234 16.93 10.05 -1.74
CA ALA A 234 17.15 9.37 -0.47
C ALA A 234 17.82 10.29 0.58
N ILE A 235 17.34 11.52 0.73
CA ILE A 235 17.88 12.51 1.69
C ILE A 235 17.32 12.26 3.09
N ALA A 236 16.02 12.10 3.20
CA ALA A 236 15.33 11.88 4.48
C ALA A 236 15.35 10.42 4.91
N GLY A 237 15.40 9.50 3.95
CA GLY A 237 15.41 8.07 4.18
C GLY A 237 15.00 7.26 2.97
N VAL A 238 14.93 5.94 3.17
CA VAL A 238 14.49 4.98 2.16
C VAL A 238 13.43 4.07 2.75
N MET A 239 12.33 3.85 2.04
CA MET A 239 11.31 2.88 2.37
C MET A 239 11.30 1.79 1.30
N ASN A 240 11.44 0.52 1.68
CA ASN A 240 11.46 -0.59 0.75
C ASN A 240 10.33 -1.58 1.10
N LEU A 241 9.36 -1.68 0.21
CA LEU A 241 8.21 -2.58 0.30
C LEU A 241 8.61 -3.92 -0.32
N ILE A 242 8.86 -4.91 0.51
CA ILE A 242 9.14 -6.29 0.06
C ILE A 242 7.81 -7.03 -0.07
N LEU A 243 7.49 -7.46 -1.27
CA LEU A 243 6.24 -8.14 -1.59
C LEU A 243 6.27 -9.61 -1.18
N LYS A 244 5.10 -10.18 -0.93
CA LYS A 244 4.94 -11.62 -0.70
C LYS A 244 5.36 -12.43 -1.91
N ASP A 245 6.03 -13.54 -1.66
CA ASP A 245 6.65 -14.44 -2.63
C ASP A 245 6.31 -15.93 -2.39
N ASN A 246 5.30 -16.19 -1.56
CA ASN A 246 4.86 -17.56 -1.31
C ASN A 246 4.22 -18.16 -2.57
N ALA A 247 4.65 -19.38 -2.91
CA ALA A 247 4.14 -20.15 -4.04
C ALA A 247 2.89 -20.98 -3.72
N GLU A 248 2.42 -20.95 -2.49
CA GLU A 248 1.26 -21.72 -2.04
C GLU A 248 0.53 -20.94 -0.95
N GLY A 249 -0.77 -21.22 -0.81
CA GLY A 249 -1.60 -20.69 0.26
C GLY A 249 -2.52 -19.57 -0.18
N VAL A 250 -3.58 -19.41 0.60
CA VAL A 250 -4.59 -18.36 0.43
C VAL A 250 -4.81 -17.70 1.77
N GLU A 251 -4.87 -16.39 1.75
CA GLU A 251 -5.14 -15.57 2.92
C GLU A 251 -6.29 -14.61 2.61
N PHE A 252 -7.23 -14.48 3.55
CA PHE A 252 -8.30 -13.50 3.51
C PHE A 252 -8.27 -12.64 4.76
N GLN A 253 -8.49 -11.35 4.58
CA GLN A 253 -8.61 -10.40 5.67
C GLN A 253 -9.84 -9.52 5.45
N VAL A 254 -10.67 -9.38 6.48
CA VAL A 254 -11.73 -8.38 6.52
C VAL A 254 -11.52 -7.56 7.78
N THR A 255 -11.40 -6.26 7.59
CA THR A 255 -11.29 -5.29 8.69
C THR A 255 -12.54 -4.43 8.66
N ASN A 256 -13.20 -4.31 9.81
CA ASN A 256 -14.34 -3.43 10.00
C ASN A 256 -14.08 -2.59 11.25
N GLY A 257 -14.22 -1.29 11.14
CA GLY A 257 -14.06 -0.35 12.24
C GLY A 257 -15.10 0.74 12.17
N THR A 258 -15.46 1.30 13.30
CA THR A 258 -16.33 2.48 13.38
C THR A 258 -15.87 3.41 14.50
N TRP A 259 -16.11 4.68 14.32
CA TRP A 259 -15.86 5.70 15.33
C TRP A 259 -17.07 5.81 16.26
N MET A 260 -16.94 5.34 17.50
CA MET A 260 -18.05 5.23 18.48
C MET A 260 -18.55 6.59 18.97
N THR A 261 -17.72 7.61 18.96
CA THR A 261 -18.05 8.94 19.47
C THR A 261 -17.50 10.05 18.59
N ALA A 262 -18.37 10.86 18.03
CA ALA A 262 -18.03 12.17 17.50
C ALA A 262 -18.51 13.28 18.45
N PRO A 263 -17.80 14.41 18.58
CA PRO A 263 -18.21 15.52 19.44
C PRO A 263 -19.62 16.05 19.16
N ASN A 264 -20.11 15.88 17.95
CA ASN A 264 -21.42 16.27 17.46
C ASN A 264 -22.50 15.15 17.52
N GLY A 265 -22.22 14.04 18.19
CA GLY A 265 -23.16 12.93 18.33
C GLY A 265 -23.26 12.02 17.09
N ARG A 266 -22.48 12.26 16.04
CA ARG A 266 -22.37 11.35 14.89
C ARG A 266 -21.55 10.14 15.27
N GLY A 267 -22.17 8.96 15.27
CA GLY A 267 -21.43 7.72 15.06
C GLY A 267 -20.91 7.72 13.63
N GLY A 268 -19.61 7.51 13.44
CA GLY A 268 -19.07 7.42 12.09
C GLY A 268 -19.64 6.21 11.36
N GLU A 269 -19.77 6.31 10.07
CA GLU A 269 -20.01 5.16 9.21
C GLU A 269 -18.87 4.16 9.33
N ALA A 270 -19.11 2.91 8.99
CA ALA A 270 -18.11 1.86 9.15
C ALA A 270 -17.02 1.97 8.07
N ASP A 271 -15.77 1.93 8.51
CA ASP A 271 -14.64 1.63 7.64
C ASP A 271 -14.64 0.13 7.34
N VAL A 272 -14.63 -0.24 6.08
CA VAL A 272 -14.56 -1.64 5.67
C VAL A 272 -13.41 -1.83 4.70
N THR A 273 -12.57 -2.83 4.98
CA THR A 273 -11.52 -3.28 4.06
C THR A 273 -11.64 -4.79 3.91
N ALA A 274 -11.75 -5.26 2.68
CA ALA A 274 -11.70 -6.68 2.33
C ALA A 274 -10.48 -6.93 1.45
N ALA A 275 -9.63 -7.88 1.83
CA ALA A 275 -8.40 -8.16 1.13
C ALA A 275 -8.13 -9.67 1.02
N ALA A 276 -7.43 -10.07 -0.04
CA ALA A 276 -7.02 -11.44 -0.29
C ALA A 276 -5.59 -11.49 -0.84
N ASN A 277 -4.86 -12.53 -0.48
CA ASN A 277 -3.56 -12.90 -1.06
C ASN A 277 -3.58 -14.37 -1.45
N ILE A 278 -3.07 -14.68 -2.62
CA ILE A 278 -3.01 -16.04 -3.16
C ILE A 278 -1.60 -16.29 -3.68
N GLY A 279 -0.94 -17.33 -3.16
CA GLY A 279 0.29 -17.88 -3.69
C GLY A 279 -0.01 -19.06 -4.61
N MET A 280 0.64 -19.10 -5.76
CA MET A 280 0.53 -20.18 -6.74
C MET A 280 1.93 -20.57 -7.22
N PRO A 281 2.21 -21.87 -7.41
CA PRO A 281 3.45 -22.28 -8.05
C PRO A 281 3.46 -21.88 -9.53
N LEU A 282 4.56 -21.32 -9.96
CA LEU A 282 4.84 -21.07 -11.38
C LEU A 282 5.92 -22.06 -11.82
N SER A 283 5.52 -23.23 -12.33
CA SER A 283 6.41 -24.37 -12.54
C SER A 283 6.99 -24.92 -11.21
N ASP A 284 7.90 -25.88 -11.28
CA ASP A 284 8.55 -26.50 -10.10
C ASP A 284 9.48 -25.56 -9.35
N ASN A 285 9.96 -24.52 -10.03
CA ASN A 285 11.02 -23.61 -9.51
C ASN A 285 10.61 -22.13 -9.55
N GLY A 286 9.32 -21.84 -9.47
CA GLY A 286 8.85 -20.46 -9.50
C GLY A 286 7.61 -20.23 -8.67
N PHE A 287 7.25 -18.96 -8.51
CA PHE A 287 6.06 -18.53 -7.80
C PHE A 287 5.34 -17.41 -8.55
N LEU A 288 4.04 -17.37 -8.37
CA LEU A 288 3.19 -16.21 -8.65
C LEU A 288 2.37 -15.92 -7.40
N ASN A 289 2.53 -14.73 -6.86
CA ASN A 289 1.76 -14.24 -5.74
C ASN A 289 0.88 -13.07 -6.19
N VAL A 290 -0.41 -13.12 -5.90
CA VAL A 290 -1.37 -12.07 -6.27
C VAL A 290 -2.12 -11.63 -5.03
N SER A 291 -2.22 -10.33 -4.86
CA SER A 291 -3.00 -9.69 -3.80
C SER A 291 -4.04 -8.75 -4.39
N ALA A 292 -5.18 -8.64 -3.73
CA ALA A 292 -6.21 -7.66 -4.05
C ALA A 292 -6.86 -7.13 -2.77
N GLU A 293 -7.26 -5.87 -2.79
CA GLU A 293 -7.93 -5.17 -1.69
C GLU A 293 -9.01 -4.25 -2.24
N TYR A 294 -10.14 -4.22 -1.57
CA TYR A 294 -11.17 -3.18 -1.74
C TYR A 294 -11.45 -2.54 -0.39
N SER A 295 -11.41 -1.21 -0.35
CA SER A 295 -11.67 -0.46 0.88
C SER A 295 -12.72 0.62 0.66
N VAL A 296 -13.58 0.81 1.68
CA VAL A 296 -14.53 1.90 1.79
C VAL A 296 -14.26 2.60 3.11
N ARG A 297 -13.91 3.87 3.03
CA ARG A 297 -13.60 4.71 4.19
C ARG A 297 -14.34 6.02 4.04
N PRO A 298 -15.52 6.13 4.64
CA PRO A 298 -16.32 7.37 4.62
C PRO A 298 -15.57 8.53 5.26
N GLU A 299 -15.97 9.73 4.90
CA GLU A 299 -15.47 10.91 5.59
C GLU A 299 -15.81 10.88 7.08
N LEU A 300 -14.93 11.45 7.90
CA LEU A 300 -15.15 11.60 9.32
C LEU A 300 -14.91 13.04 9.72
N SER A 301 -15.95 13.73 10.18
CA SER A 301 -15.83 15.06 10.77
C SER A 301 -15.92 14.97 12.29
N ARG A 302 -14.90 15.51 12.97
CA ARG A 302 -14.85 15.61 14.45
C ARG A 302 -14.80 17.05 14.93
N GLY A 303 -14.93 18.00 14.03
CA GLY A 303 -15.01 19.41 14.33
C GLY A 303 -16.37 19.82 14.87
N THR A 304 -16.43 21.05 15.39
CA THR A 304 -17.65 21.74 15.70
C THR A 304 -18.09 22.60 14.50
N GLN A 305 -19.34 23.03 14.49
CA GLN A 305 -19.86 23.90 13.44
C GLN A 305 -19.03 25.19 13.31
N HIS A 306 -18.87 25.67 12.09
CA HIS A 306 -18.22 26.94 11.81
C HIS A 306 -18.98 28.10 12.46
N LEU A 307 -18.28 29.08 13.03
CA LEU A 307 -18.88 30.17 13.78
C LEU A 307 -19.89 30.97 12.95
N SER A 308 -19.55 31.26 11.69
CA SER A 308 -20.45 31.97 10.77
C SER A 308 -21.69 31.16 10.37
N ALA A 309 -21.67 29.86 10.60
CA ALA A 309 -22.79 28.97 10.31
C ALA A 309 -23.69 28.68 11.53
N ASN A 310 -23.32 29.15 12.74
CA ASN A 310 -24.06 28.87 13.97
C ASN A 310 -25.46 29.50 14.02
N ASP A 311 -25.70 30.59 13.32
CA ASP A 311 -26.95 31.36 13.42
C ASP A 311 -28.02 30.89 12.42
N GLY A 312 -28.13 29.59 12.17
CA GLY A 312 -29.18 29.00 11.35
C GLY A 312 -28.71 28.11 10.23
N TYR A 313 -27.41 27.93 10.07
CA TYR A 313 -26.85 26.97 9.13
C TYR A 313 -27.16 25.55 9.61
N LYS A 314 -28.04 24.89 8.88
CA LYS A 314 -28.51 23.53 9.23
C LYS A 314 -27.73 22.43 8.54
N GLY A 315 -26.48 22.61 8.36
CA GLY A 315 -25.64 21.66 7.67
C GLY A 315 -25.17 22.18 6.33
N TRP A 316 -24.40 21.38 5.63
CA TRP A 316 -23.97 21.74 4.31
C TRP A 316 -25.14 21.58 3.32
N ASP A 317 -25.34 22.59 2.52
CA ASP A 317 -26.43 22.61 1.57
C ASP A 317 -26.13 21.65 0.41
N THR A 318 -26.78 20.50 0.42
CA THR A 318 -26.78 19.56 -0.68
C THR A 318 -27.70 19.97 -1.81
N SER A 319 -28.37 21.13 -1.69
CA SER A 319 -29.49 21.56 -2.51
C SER A 319 -29.14 22.04 -3.91
N TRP A 320 -27.93 21.78 -4.39
CA TRP A 320 -27.63 21.94 -5.81
C TRP A 320 -28.41 20.95 -6.69
N GLY A 321 -29.67 20.76 -6.44
CA GLY A 321 -30.55 19.92 -7.25
C GLY A 321 -31.58 19.11 -6.50
N THR A 322 -31.64 19.24 -5.18
CA THR A 322 -32.76 18.67 -4.42
C THR A 322 -33.43 19.75 -3.60
N ASP A 323 -34.73 19.92 -3.81
CA ASP A 323 -35.61 20.81 -3.02
C ASP A 323 -35.78 20.33 -1.57
N ASP A 324 -34.93 19.45 -1.08
CA ASP A 324 -35.06 18.79 0.22
C ASP A 324 -34.37 19.60 1.32
N LYS A 325 -34.80 20.84 1.49
CA LYS A 325 -34.39 21.72 2.59
C LYS A 325 -34.75 21.17 3.98
N ASP A 326 -35.62 20.18 4.03
CA ASP A 326 -36.10 19.56 5.26
C ASP A 326 -35.27 18.34 5.70
N ASN A 327 -34.42 17.84 4.82
CA ASN A 327 -33.63 16.61 5.08
C ASN A 327 -32.15 16.87 5.39
N VAL A 328 -31.79 18.09 5.63
CA VAL A 328 -30.44 18.41 6.15
C VAL A 328 -30.44 18.01 7.61
N ASP A 329 -29.94 16.82 7.87
CA ASP A 329 -29.69 16.36 9.21
C ASP A 329 -28.93 17.45 9.96
N ASN A 330 -29.48 17.93 11.06
CA ASN A 330 -28.98 19.04 11.89
C ASN A 330 -27.53 18.88 12.40
N TRP A 331 -26.82 17.88 11.90
CA TRP A 331 -25.53 17.42 12.40
C TRP A 331 -24.38 17.63 11.40
N GLN A 332 -24.64 18.05 10.17
CA GLN A 332 -23.54 18.30 9.22
C GLN A 332 -22.87 19.63 9.55
N THR A 333 -21.56 19.57 9.71
CA THR A 333 -20.74 20.78 9.82
C THR A 333 -20.57 21.40 8.42
N ALA A 334 -20.50 22.73 8.34
CA ALA A 334 -20.27 23.45 7.09
C ALA A 334 -18.96 23.05 6.40
N MET A 335 -18.03 22.51 7.16
CA MET A 335 -16.75 22.01 6.67
C MET A 335 -16.42 20.68 7.37
N ASN A 336 -15.77 19.78 6.66
CA ASN A 336 -15.25 18.56 7.26
C ASN A 336 -13.91 18.84 7.98
N TRP A 337 -13.89 18.69 9.29
CA TRP A 337 -12.71 18.79 10.14
C TRP A 337 -12.29 17.41 10.63
N GLY A 338 -11.72 16.62 9.76
CA GLY A 338 -11.28 15.28 10.09
C GLY A 338 -10.69 14.55 8.90
N ARG A 339 -11.01 13.26 8.79
CA ARG A 339 -10.52 12.45 7.70
C ARG A 339 -11.42 12.65 6.46
N PRO A 340 -10.82 12.85 5.26
CA PRO A 340 -11.56 12.85 4.01
C PRO A 340 -12.09 11.45 3.67
N GLU A 341 -13.07 11.37 2.76
CA GLU A 341 -13.48 10.11 2.16
C GLU A 341 -12.34 9.53 1.33
N ASN A 342 -12.18 8.19 1.37
CA ASN A 342 -11.23 7.48 0.53
C ASN A 342 -11.68 6.04 0.31
N ASN A 343 -11.99 5.72 -0.92
CA ASN A 343 -12.44 4.39 -1.35
C ASN A 343 -11.53 3.87 -2.46
N GLY A 344 -11.48 2.57 -2.70
CA GLY A 344 -10.78 2.10 -3.88
C GLY A 344 -10.47 0.61 -3.92
N PHE A 345 -10.12 0.18 -5.12
CA PHE A 345 -9.58 -1.13 -5.42
C PHE A 345 -8.07 -1.05 -5.62
N ARG A 346 -7.35 -2.04 -5.13
CA ARG A 346 -5.90 -2.16 -5.27
C ARG A 346 -5.53 -3.61 -5.55
N SER A 347 -4.58 -3.83 -6.42
CA SER A 347 -4.04 -5.17 -6.70
C SER A 347 -2.54 -5.12 -6.92
N VAL A 348 -1.87 -6.22 -6.59
CA VAL A 348 -0.42 -6.40 -6.73
C VAL A 348 -0.15 -7.82 -7.23
N TRP A 349 0.81 -7.96 -8.13
CA TRP A 349 1.40 -9.25 -8.46
C TRP A 349 2.89 -9.24 -8.15
N ASN A 350 3.43 -10.40 -7.81
CA ASN A 350 4.85 -10.66 -7.66
C ASN A 350 5.14 -12.07 -8.16
N ALA A 351 6.05 -12.20 -9.12
CA ALA A 351 6.39 -13.46 -9.75
C ALA A 351 7.90 -13.62 -9.87
N GLY A 352 8.38 -14.83 -9.66
CA GLY A 352 9.76 -15.23 -9.88
C GLY A 352 9.83 -16.62 -10.49
N LEU A 353 10.75 -16.82 -11.41
CA LEU A 353 10.98 -18.10 -12.09
C LEU A 353 12.47 -18.36 -12.21
N GLN A 354 12.95 -19.42 -11.60
CA GLN A 354 14.31 -19.89 -11.82
C GLN A 354 14.41 -20.52 -13.22
N VAL A 355 15.09 -19.81 -14.13
CA VAL A 355 15.26 -20.22 -15.54
C VAL A 355 16.40 -21.23 -15.68
N SER A 356 17.43 -21.09 -14.85
CA SER A 356 18.55 -22.03 -14.72
C SER A 356 19.11 -21.93 -13.30
N ASP A 357 20.09 -22.79 -12.94
CA ASP A 357 20.67 -22.82 -11.60
C ASP A 357 21.17 -21.47 -11.10
N ASN A 358 21.58 -20.58 -12.02
CA ASN A 358 22.17 -19.28 -11.69
C ASN A 358 21.40 -18.08 -12.26
N VAL A 359 20.22 -18.29 -12.84
CA VAL A 359 19.45 -17.22 -13.51
C VAL A 359 17.98 -17.25 -13.09
N GLU A 360 17.50 -16.15 -12.57
CA GLU A 360 16.10 -15.94 -12.21
C GLU A 360 15.50 -14.81 -13.07
N ALA A 361 14.34 -15.07 -13.67
CA ALA A 361 13.48 -14.04 -14.24
C ALA A 361 12.42 -13.63 -13.21
N TYR A 362 12.12 -12.34 -13.12
CA TYR A 362 11.10 -11.83 -12.19
C TYR A 362 10.24 -10.76 -12.80
N SER A 363 9.02 -10.63 -12.28
CA SER A 363 8.13 -9.52 -12.59
C SER A 363 7.26 -9.20 -11.39
N PHE A 364 7.06 -7.93 -11.11
CA PHE A 364 6.10 -7.46 -10.12
C PHE A 364 5.52 -6.11 -10.52
N GLY A 365 4.37 -5.79 -9.94
CA GLY A 365 3.71 -4.52 -10.20
C GLY A 365 2.40 -4.39 -9.46
N ASN A 366 1.71 -3.28 -9.71
CA ASN A 366 0.41 -3.01 -9.13
C ASN A 366 -0.53 -2.33 -10.12
N TYR A 367 -1.82 -2.46 -9.85
CA TYR A 367 -2.89 -1.64 -10.39
C TYR A 367 -3.79 -1.18 -9.25
N ALA A 368 -4.14 0.10 -9.24
CA ALA A 368 -5.11 0.65 -8.31
C ALA A 368 -6.03 1.66 -8.98
N ASP A 369 -7.26 1.71 -8.48
CA ASP A 369 -8.28 2.69 -8.84
C ASP A 369 -8.90 3.19 -7.54
N THR A 370 -8.78 4.48 -7.26
CA THR A 370 -9.13 5.09 -5.98
C THR A 370 -9.94 6.36 -6.16
N TYR A 371 -10.76 6.63 -5.17
CA TYR A 371 -11.55 7.83 -5.05
C TYR A 371 -11.27 8.50 -3.71
N GLY A 372 -11.18 9.82 -3.71
CA GLY A 372 -11.12 10.63 -2.50
C GLY A 372 -11.92 11.90 -2.64
N GLU A 373 -12.44 12.40 -1.52
CA GLU A 373 -13.18 13.65 -1.49
C GLU A 373 -12.89 14.41 -0.20
N TYR A 374 -12.76 15.73 -0.29
CA TYR A 374 -12.70 16.61 0.86
C TYR A 374 -13.41 17.94 0.63
N SER A 375 -13.83 18.61 1.72
CA SER A 375 -14.40 19.95 1.67
C SER A 375 -13.33 21.03 1.79
N PHE A 376 -13.53 22.12 1.05
CA PHE A 376 -12.80 23.38 1.27
C PHE A 376 -13.40 24.17 2.44
N PHE A 377 -12.96 25.40 2.60
CA PHE A 377 -13.51 26.34 3.57
C PHE A 377 -14.89 26.86 3.13
N LEU A 378 -15.76 27.12 4.11
CA LEU A 378 -17.05 27.76 3.90
C LEU A 378 -16.85 29.13 3.22
N ARG A 379 -17.64 29.40 2.21
CA ARG A 379 -17.79 30.68 1.50
C ARG A 379 -19.03 31.37 2.06
N ASP A 380 -18.85 32.09 3.16
CA ASP A 380 -19.90 32.89 3.79
C ASP A 380 -19.98 34.30 3.19
N GLU A 381 -21.02 35.04 3.57
CA GLU A 381 -21.31 36.39 3.07
C GLU A 381 -20.16 37.39 3.32
N GLY A 382 -19.40 37.19 4.37
CA GLY A 382 -18.33 38.11 4.77
C GLY A 382 -16.96 37.82 4.17
N LYS A 383 -16.77 36.65 3.55
CA LYS A 383 -15.42 36.16 3.16
C LYS A 383 -15.22 35.93 1.67
N SER A 384 -16.25 35.92 0.88
CA SER A 384 -16.10 35.80 -0.56
C SER A 384 -17.00 36.79 -1.25
N GLY A 385 -16.46 37.59 -2.18
CA GLY A 385 -17.28 38.43 -3.06
C GLY A 385 -18.34 37.67 -3.86
N ALA A 386 -18.42 36.34 -3.66
CA ALA A 386 -19.35 35.43 -4.30
C ALA A 386 -20.83 35.78 -4.06
N LEU A 387 -21.14 36.32 -2.90
CA LEU A 387 -22.49 36.62 -2.48
C LEU A 387 -22.85 38.09 -2.71
N THR A 388 -21.96 38.90 -3.26
CA THR A 388 -22.20 40.31 -3.58
C THR A 388 -23.08 40.42 -4.82
N ALA A 389 -24.06 41.36 -4.79
CA ALA A 389 -24.90 41.62 -5.94
C ALA A 389 -24.11 42.16 -7.14
N ILE A 390 -24.42 41.66 -8.33
CA ILE A 390 -23.83 42.04 -9.61
C ILE A 390 -24.95 42.36 -10.63
N PRO A 391 -24.67 43.17 -11.67
CA PRO A 391 -25.65 43.41 -12.73
C PRO A 391 -26.08 42.11 -13.41
N LEU A 392 -27.38 41.92 -13.64
CA LEU A 392 -27.93 40.81 -14.41
C LEU A 392 -27.39 40.76 -15.86
N ASN A 393 -27.05 41.91 -16.40
CA ASN A 393 -26.41 42.05 -17.70
C ASN A 393 -25.10 42.83 -17.54
N PRO A 394 -23.93 42.24 -17.85
CA PRO A 394 -22.64 42.91 -17.68
C PRO A 394 -22.47 44.14 -18.56
N ASN A 395 -23.28 44.27 -19.64
CA ASN A 395 -23.26 45.38 -20.56
C ASN A 395 -24.39 46.39 -20.34
N ASP A 396 -25.31 46.13 -19.42
CA ASP A 396 -26.44 46.99 -19.10
C ASP A 396 -26.76 46.92 -17.60
N PRO A 397 -26.17 47.81 -16.79
CA PRO A 397 -26.42 47.83 -15.34
C PRO A 397 -27.88 48.16 -14.97
N SER A 398 -28.70 48.68 -15.91
CA SER A 398 -30.11 48.96 -15.68
C SER A 398 -31.01 47.72 -15.73
N ALA A 399 -30.50 46.59 -16.17
CA ALA A 399 -31.25 45.32 -16.28
C ALA A 399 -31.62 44.69 -14.94
N GLY A 400 -31.16 45.28 -13.83
CA GLY A 400 -31.34 44.78 -12.47
C GLY A 400 -30.09 44.05 -11.94
N ASP A 401 -30.16 43.63 -10.70
CA ASP A 401 -29.04 42.93 -10.01
C ASP A 401 -29.36 41.46 -9.81
N PHE A 402 -28.28 40.68 -9.74
CA PHE A 402 -28.29 39.27 -9.39
C PHE A 402 -27.36 39.08 -8.18
N SER A 403 -27.76 38.26 -7.23
CA SER A 403 -26.90 37.86 -6.10
C SER A 403 -26.99 36.35 -5.87
N TRP A 404 -25.85 35.74 -5.77
CA TRP A 404 -25.75 34.35 -5.28
C TRP A 404 -26.19 34.24 -3.82
N GLY A 405 -26.16 35.34 -3.04
CA GLY A 405 -26.75 35.41 -1.69
C GLY A 405 -28.22 35.09 -1.62
N ASP A 406 -28.97 35.36 -2.70
CA ASP A 406 -30.41 34.97 -2.79
C ASP A 406 -30.58 33.44 -2.92
N THR A 407 -29.61 32.77 -3.55
CA THR A 407 -29.60 31.32 -3.69
C THR A 407 -28.93 30.63 -2.47
N TYR A 408 -27.89 31.24 -1.95
CA TYR A 408 -27.10 30.72 -0.82
C TYR A 408 -27.01 31.76 0.31
N PRO A 409 -28.09 32.01 1.02
CA PRO A 409 -28.11 33.06 2.05
C PRO A 409 -27.16 32.80 3.21
N LEU A 410 -26.74 31.57 3.42
CA LEU A 410 -25.80 31.16 4.48
C LEU A 410 -24.42 30.77 3.94
N GLY A 411 -24.19 30.98 2.65
CA GLY A 411 -22.96 30.55 2.00
C GLY A 411 -22.98 29.12 1.49
N PHE A 412 -21.84 28.64 0.98
CA PHE A 412 -21.65 27.30 0.44
C PHE A 412 -20.23 26.80 0.71
N THR A 413 -20.05 25.49 0.68
CA THR A 413 -18.75 24.85 0.86
C THR A 413 -18.39 24.04 -0.38
N PRO A 414 -17.36 24.45 -1.15
CA PRO A 414 -16.88 23.66 -2.26
C PRO A 414 -16.29 22.32 -1.79
N ARG A 415 -16.43 21.29 -2.64
CA ARG A 415 -15.85 19.96 -2.40
C ARG A 415 -14.99 19.56 -3.59
N LEU A 416 -13.82 19.01 -3.31
CA LEU A 416 -12.92 18.50 -4.34
C LEU A 416 -12.89 16.98 -4.30
N GLU A 417 -13.25 16.38 -5.42
CA GLU A 417 -13.14 14.96 -5.69
C GLU A 417 -11.89 14.69 -6.50
N GLY A 418 -11.21 13.58 -6.21
CA GLY A 418 -10.09 13.08 -6.98
C GLY A 418 -10.25 11.59 -7.27
N HIS A 419 -10.18 11.23 -8.54
CA HIS A 419 -10.15 9.85 -9.01
C HIS A 419 -8.74 9.50 -9.44
N GLY A 420 -8.09 8.62 -8.69
CA GLY A 420 -6.70 8.22 -8.91
C GLY A 420 -6.60 6.84 -9.56
N THR A 421 -5.88 6.73 -10.68
CA THR A 421 -5.49 5.44 -11.27
C THR A 421 -3.98 5.32 -11.23
N ASP A 422 -3.49 4.19 -10.72
CA ASP A 422 -2.06 3.91 -10.58
C ASP A 422 -1.73 2.56 -11.22
N PHE A 423 -0.69 2.53 -12.01
CA PHE A 423 -0.15 1.31 -12.60
C PHE A 423 1.37 1.31 -12.53
N SER A 424 1.94 0.19 -12.11
CA SER A 424 3.38 -0.03 -12.27
C SER A 424 3.69 -1.45 -12.66
N SER A 425 4.77 -1.62 -13.40
CA SER A 425 5.32 -2.93 -13.79
C SER A 425 6.83 -2.86 -13.78
N VAL A 426 7.45 -3.83 -13.15
CA VAL A 426 8.89 -4.07 -13.19
C VAL A 426 9.12 -5.48 -13.70
N THR A 427 10.04 -5.64 -14.64
CA THR A 427 10.44 -6.94 -15.16
C THR A 427 11.95 -6.98 -15.28
N GLY A 428 12.57 -8.09 -14.89
CA GLY A 428 14.01 -8.21 -14.91
C GLY A 428 14.50 -9.64 -14.92
N VAL A 429 15.81 -9.74 -15.11
CA VAL A 429 16.56 -10.97 -15.02
C VAL A 429 17.78 -10.72 -14.14
N ARG A 430 17.95 -11.55 -13.12
CA ARG A 430 19.12 -11.49 -12.22
C ARG A 430 19.80 -12.82 -12.16
N GLY A 431 21.09 -12.79 -11.86
CA GLY A 431 21.83 -14.02 -11.77
C GLY A 431 23.23 -13.86 -11.20
N GLU A 432 23.89 -14.99 -11.06
CA GLU A 432 25.25 -15.09 -10.55
C GLU A 432 26.21 -15.47 -11.67
N ASN A 433 27.49 -15.10 -11.49
CA ASN A 433 28.59 -15.52 -12.36
C ASN A 433 28.40 -15.20 -13.85
N LEU A 434 28.03 -13.95 -14.16
CA LEU A 434 27.84 -13.47 -15.54
C LEU A 434 29.03 -13.85 -16.43
N GLY A 435 28.76 -14.63 -17.48
CA GLY A 435 29.79 -15.05 -18.45
C GLY A 435 30.97 -15.80 -17.87
N GLY A 436 30.89 -16.32 -16.63
CA GLY A 436 31.99 -17.02 -15.97
C GLY A 436 32.97 -16.11 -15.23
N PHE A 437 32.70 -14.81 -15.11
CA PHE A 437 33.58 -13.80 -14.51
C PHE A 437 33.39 -13.61 -12.99
N GLY A 438 32.51 -14.38 -12.35
CA GLY A 438 32.21 -14.25 -10.93
C GLY A 438 31.42 -12.99 -10.57
N VAL A 439 30.79 -12.33 -11.54
CA VAL A 439 29.99 -11.11 -11.36
C VAL A 439 28.51 -11.47 -11.22
N ASN A 440 27.88 -11.05 -10.14
CA ASN A 440 26.43 -11.13 -10.01
C ASN A 440 25.81 -9.91 -10.69
N TYR A 441 24.65 -10.08 -11.30
CA TYR A 441 23.99 -9.06 -12.12
C TYR A 441 22.49 -9.01 -11.92
N ASP A 442 21.90 -7.84 -12.20
CA ASP A 442 20.47 -7.61 -12.26
C ASP A 442 20.17 -6.59 -13.38
N PHE A 443 19.50 -7.05 -14.42
CA PHE A 443 19.00 -6.19 -15.49
C PHE A 443 17.48 -6.05 -15.36
N SER A 444 16.99 -4.83 -15.31
CA SER A 444 15.56 -4.60 -15.19
C SER A 444 15.08 -3.38 -15.95
N THR A 445 13.81 -3.40 -16.30
CA THR A 445 13.07 -2.25 -16.78
C THR A 445 11.82 -2.06 -15.93
N SER A 446 11.45 -0.82 -15.71
CA SER A 446 10.19 -0.48 -15.05
C SER A 446 9.44 0.60 -15.83
N TYR A 447 8.12 0.51 -15.78
CA TYR A 447 7.21 1.56 -16.19
C TYR A 447 6.21 1.80 -15.05
N GLY A 448 5.94 3.07 -14.77
CA GLY A 448 4.94 3.49 -13.79
C GLY A 448 4.18 4.71 -14.27
N THR A 449 2.89 4.75 -13.97
CA THR A 449 2.06 5.92 -14.22
C THR A 449 1.05 6.11 -13.10
N HIS A 450 0.84 7.36 -12.74
CA HIS A 450 -0.24 7.79 -11.87
C HIS A 450 -1.04 8.87 -12.59
N TYR A 451 -2.35 8.68 -12.66
CA TYR A 451 -3.30 9.61 -13.25
C TYR A 451 -4.28 10.07 -12.17
N LEU A 452 -4.56 11.36 -12.12
CA LEU A 452 -5.46 11.97 -11.16
C LEU A 452 -6.43 12.92 -11.87
N HIS A 453 -7.69 12.56 -11.87
CA HIS A 453 -8.78 13.31 -12.43
C HIS A 453 -9.54 14.06 -11.33
N TYR A 454 -9.81 15.35 -11.56
CA TYR A 454 -10.41 16.22 -10.56
C TYR A 454 -11.80 16.74 -10.95
N TYR A 455 -12.69 16.67 -9.97
CA TYR A 455 -13.98 17.37 -9.99
C TYR A 455 -14.07 18.33 -8.82
N LEU A 456 -14.47 19.58 -9.10
CA LEU A 456 -14.83 20.54 -8.06
C LEU A 456 -16.36 20.64 -8.00
N ARG A 457 -16.94 20.24 -6.88
CA ARG A 457 -18.37 20.26 -6.63
C ARG A 457 -18.74 21.47 -5.77
N ASN A 458 -19.98 21.89 -5.90
CA ASN A 458 -20.55 22.94 -5.06
C ASN A 458 -19.69 24.21 -5.05
N SER A 459 -19.33 24.70 -6.22
CA SER A 459 -18.48 25.88 -6.41
C SER A 459 -19.06 26.82 -7.48
N LEU A 460 -18.46 27.99 -7.59
CA LEU A 460 -18.86 29.03 -8.55
C LEU A 460 -17.63 29.63 -9.22
N ASN A 461 -17.75 29.93 -10.52
CA ASN A 461 -16.88 30.90 -11.18
C ASN A 461 -17.62 32.22 -11.32
N LEU A 462 -17.31 33.17 -10.47
CA LEU A 462 -18.02 34.44 -10.38
C LEU A 462 -18.02 35.24 -11.68
N SER A 463 -16.99 35.08 -12.49
CA SER A 463 -16.90 35.76 -13.79
C SER A 463 -17.94 35.30 -14.81
N TRP A 464 -18.62 34.19 -14.56
CA TRP A 464 -19.75 33.70 -15.36
C TRP A 464 -21.12 34.19 -14.86
N GLY A 465 -21.14 34.92 -13.73
CA GLY A 465 -22.36 35.47 -13.14
C GLY A 465 -23.46 34.41 -12.97
N PRO A 466 -24.73 34.74 -13.30
CA PRO A 466 -25.85 33.81 -13.17
C PRO A 466 -25.71 32.50 -13.97
N ASN A 467 -24.82 32.49 -14.96
CA ASN A 467 -24.56 31.34 -15.83
C ASN A 467 -23.41 30.44 -15.35
N SER A 468 -22.88 30.72 -14.17
CA SER A 468 -21.82 29.87 -13.63
C SER A 468 -22.30 28.44 -13.43
N PRO A 469 -21.59 27.43 -13.93
CA PRO A 469 -21.78 26.06 -13.45
C PRO A 469 -21.52 25.98 -11.95
N HIS A 470 -22.04 24.93 -11.34
CA HIS A 470 -21.86 24.65 -9.92
C HIS A 470 -20.91 23.47 -9.66
N ASN A 471 -20.66 22.70 -10.70
CA ASN A 471 -19.72 21.59 -10.71
C ASN A 471 -18.81 21.74 -11.91
N PHE A 472 -17.53 21.42 -11.71
CA PHE A 472 -16.49 21.64 -12.71
C PHE A 472 -15.61 20.42 -12.85
N GLU A 473 -15.29 20.04 -14.09
CA GLU A 473 -14.10 19.28 -14.41
C GLU A 473 -12.94 20.27 -14.50
N ILE A 474 -12.07 20.27 -13.49
CA ILE A 474 -11.02 21.30 -13.38
C ILE A 474 -9.72 20.92 -14.05
N GLY A 475 -9.63 19.69 -14.58
CA GLY A 475 -8.49 19.15 -15.30
C GLY A 475 -7.86 17.96 -14.61
N ASP A 476 -6.88 17.37 -15.30
CA ASP A 476 -6.23 16.15 -14.85
C ASP A 476 -4.73 16.30 -14.77
N LEU A 477 -4.11 15.49 -13.95
CA LEU A 477 -2.68 15.41 -13.78
C LEU A 477 -2.21 13.98 -14.07
N GLN A 478 -1.08 13.84 -14.76
CA GLN A 478 -0.48 12.54 -15.02
C GLN A 478 1.03 12.59 -14.84
N GLN A 479 1.56 11.62 -14.11
CA GLN A 479 2.99 11.32 -14.03
C GLN A 479 3.26 9.99 -14.72
N GLU A 480 4.30 9.95 -15.57
CA GLU A 480 4.82 8.73 -16.19
C GLU A 480 6.30 8.62 -15.90
N GLU A 481 6.77 7.43 -15.59
CA GLU A 481 8.20 7.15 -15.40
C GLU A 481 8.59 5.84 -16.05
N THR A 482 9.74 5.85 -16.75
CA THR A 482 10.37 4.66 -17.31
C THR A 482 11.80 4.58 -16.83
N ASN A 483 12.21 3.41 -16.30
CA ASN A 483 13.58 3.19 -15.86
C ASN A 483 14.17 1.94 -16.52
N TRP A 484 15.49 2.00 -16.78
CA TRP A 484 16.32 0.87 -17.18
C TRP A 484 17.49 0.81 -16.22
N ASN A 485 17.68 -0.34 -15.59
CA ASN A 485 18.74 -0.57 -14.61
C ASN A 485 19.62 -1.73 -15.02
N ALA A 486 20.93 -1.55 -14.80
CA ALA A 486 21.94 -2.59 -14.91
C ALA A 486 22.82 -2.52 -13.67
N ASP A 487 22.64 -3.47 -12.75
CA ASP A 487 23.34 -3.54 -11.48
C ASP A 487 24.31 -4.73 -11.48
N PHE A 488 25.51 -4.52 -10.94
CA PHE A 488 26.54 -5.54 -10.87
C PHE A 488 27.20 -5.57 -9.49
N ILE A 489 27.53 -6.78 -9.02
CA ILE A 489 28.26 -7.00 -7.78
C ILE A 489 29.38 -7.99 -8.08
N TYR A 490 30.63 -7.60 -7.83
CA TYR A 490 31.78 -8.46 -7.93
C TYR A 490 32.32 -8.79 -6.53
N PRO A 491 32.09 -10.00 -6.00
CA PRO A 491 32.60 -10.42 -4.72
C PRO A 491 34.10 -10.74 -4.80
N MET A 492 34.90 -10.14 -3.92
CA MET A 492 36.35 -10.33 -3.82
C MET A 492 36.74 -10.71 -2.37
N GLY A 493 36.41 -11.91 -1.94
CA GLY A 493 36.59 -12.34 -0.55
C GLY A 493 35.71 -11.51 0.39
N ASP A 494 36.32 -10.76 1.32
CA ASP A 494 35.60 -9.89 2.26
C ASP A 494 35.14 -8.55 1.63
N LEU A 495 35.59 -8.24 0.43
CA LEU A 495 35.24 -7.03 -0.31
C LEU A 495 34.19 -7.31 -1.39
N ASN A 496 33.12 -6.51 -1.44
CA ASN A 496 32.18 -6.50 -2.55
C ASN A 496 32.31 -5.19 -3.32
N VAL A 497 32.60 -5.28 -4.61
CA VAL A 497 32.62 -4.13 -5.51
C VAL A 497 31.29 -4.08 -6.25
N ALA A 498 30.48 -3.03 -5.99
CA ALA A 498 29.21 -2.82 -6.65
C ALA A 498 29.29 -1.63 -7.62
N PHE A 499 28.76 -1.80 -8.82
CA PHE A 499 28.68 -0.76 -9.84
C PHE A 499 27.44 -0.99 -10.70
N GLY A 500 27.02 0.01 -11.44
CA GLY A 500 25.83 -0.11 -12.27
C GLY A 500 25.55 1.14 -13.07
N ALA A 501 24.45 1.11 -13.83
CA ALA A 501 23.93 2.22 -14.60
C ALA A 501 22.42 2.24 -14.51
N GLU A 502 21.86 3.43 -14.39
CA GLU A 502 20.42 3.70 -14.45
C GLU A 502 20.15 4.74 -15.52
N TRP A 503 19.14 4.51 -16.34
CA TRP A 503 18.54 5.51 -17.21
C TRP A 503 17.08 5.68 -16.78
N ARG A 504 16.67 6.94 -16.58
CA ARG A 504 15.32 7.29 -16.16
C ARG A 504 14.76 8.40 -17.02
N GLU A 505 13.52 8.24 -17.43
CA GLU A 505 12.71 9.27 -18.08
C GLU A 505 11.47 9.52 -17.25
N GLU A 506 11.21 10.79 -16.99
CA GLU A 506 10.02 11.26 -16.27
C GLU A 506 9.24 12.20 -17.19
N LYS A 507 7.93 12.06 -17.22
CA LYS A 507 7.03 12.89 -17.98
C LYS A 507 5.86 13.32 -17.11
N TYR A 508 5.66 14.63 -17.00
CA TYR A 508 4.52 15.23 -16.30
C TYR A 508 3.59 15.88 -17.30
N ILE A 509 2.28 15.56 -17.20
CA ILE A 509 1.27 16.03 -18.13
C ILE A 509 0.14 16.68 -17.32
N MET A 510 -0.29 17.85 -17.75
CA MET A 510 -1.50 18.51 -17.25
C MET A 510 -2.52 18.58 -18.39
N TYR A 511 -3.72 18.12 -18.11
CA TYR A 511 -4.83 18.19 -19.07
C TYR A 511 -5.77 19.34 -18.68
N GLU A 512 -6.21 20.04 -19.70
CA GLU A 512 -7.13 21.17 -19.53
C GLU A 512 -8.51 20.68 -19.08
N GLY A 513 -9.09 21.35 -18.08
CA GLY A 513 -10.46 21.13 -17.65
C GLY A 513 -11.47 21.88 -18.52
N GLN A 514 -12.75 21.82 -18.12
CA GLN A 514 -13.80 22.56 -18.82
C GLN A 514 -13.53 24.08 -18.76
N LYS A 515 -13.93 24.80 -19.81
CA LYS A 515 -13.60 26.22 -19.97
C LYS A 515 -14.09 27.10 -18.83
N GLU A 516 -15.26 26.81 -18.31
CA GLU A 516 -15.88 27.55 -17.20
C GLU A 516 -15.09 27.45 -15.89
N SER A 517 -14.17 26.48 -15.77
CA SER A 517 -13.33 26.31 -14.57
C SER A 517 -12.16 27.30 -14.53
N TRP A 518 -11.67 27.76 -15.70
CA TRP A 518 -10.45 28.56 -15.79
C TRP A 518 -10.56 29.82 -16.67
N MET A 519 -11.50 29.85 -17.63
CA MET A 519 -11.66 30.97 -18.56
C MET A 519 -12.49 32.10 -17.93
N PRO A 520 -12.10 33.36 -18.11
CA PRO A 520 -12.93 34.49 -17.72
C PRO A 520 -14.27 34.48 -18.46
N GLY A 521 -15.36 34.62 -17.71
CA GLY A 521 -16.71 34.76 -18.26
C GLY A 521 -17.08 36.20 -18.58
N PRO A 522 -18.33 36.45 -19.09
CA PRO A 522 -18.78 37.76 -19.49
C PRO A 522 -18.78 38.83 -18.38
N TRP A 523 -18.83 38.42 -17.13
CA TRP A 523 -18.81 39.32 -15.97
C TRP A 523 -17.41 39.60 -15.40
N ALA A 524 -16.35 39.09 -16.01
CA ALA A 524 -14.97 39.28 -15.53
C ALA A 524 -14.57 40.75 -15.39
N THR A 525 -15.06 41.64 -16.27
CA THR A 525 -14.79 43.10 -16.24
C THR A 525 -15.66 43.85 -15.26
N VAL A 526 -16.78 43.28 -14.81
CA VAL A 526 -17.74 43.88 -13.88
C VAL A 526 -17.42 43.48 -12.45
N HIS A 527 -16.90 42.30 -12.25
CA HIS A 527 -16.35 41.85 -10.99
C HIS A 527 -14.94 42.40 -10.77
N THR A 528 -14.85 43.59 -10.23
CA THR A 528 -13.68 43.94 -9.45
C THR A 528 -13.80 43.16 -8.15
N LEU A 529 -12.92 42.17 -7.96
CA LEU A 529 -12.72 41.54 -6.66
C LEU A 529 -12.20 42.61 -5.71
N TYR A 530 -13.12 43.24 -5.00
CA TYR A 530 -12.76 44.19 -3.98
C TYR A 530 -12.42 43.42 -2.72
N ASP A 531 -11.16 43.32 -2.38
CA ASP A 531 -10.74 42.89 -1.06
C ASP A 531 -10.96 44.04 -0.09
N SER A 532 -12.09 44.01 0.62
CA SER A 532 -12.43 45.00 1.63
C SER A 532 -11.43 45.06 2.80
N ALA A 533 -10.68 44.02 3.06
CA ALA A 533 -9.66 43.96 4.11
C ALA A 533 -8.35 44.62 3.68
N ALA A 534 -8.01 44.57 2.40
CA ALA A 534 -6.79 45.18 1.86
C ALA A 534 -7.03 46.53 1.17
N GLY A 535 -8.28 46.93 0.93
CA GLY A 535 -8.62 48.17 0.20
C GLY A 535 -8.12 48.15 -1.26
N ALA A 536 -7.87 46.97 -1.82
CA ALA A 536 -7.27 46.80 -3.14
C ALA A 536 -8.24 46.14 -4.10
N ASN A 537 -8.33 46.70 -5.32
CA ASN A 537 -8.99 46.06 -6.45
C ASN A 537 -8.01 45.10 -7.13
N TYR A 538 -8.37 43.84 -7.19
CA TYR A 538 -7.68 42.85 -8.03
C TYR A 538 -8.51 42.72 -9.33
N GLY A 539 -8.09 43.42 -10.37
CA GLY A 539 -8.66 43.34 -11.70
C GLY A 539 -7.93 42.32 -12.54
#